data_e99f79696038001ca3754b3f1cac90b6
#
_entry.id   e99f79696038001ca3754b3f1cac90b6
#
_cell.length_a   1.000
_cell.length_b   1.000
_cell.length_c   1.000
_cell.angle_alpha   90.00
_cell.angle_beta   90.00
_cell.angle_gamma   90.00
#
_symmetry.space_group_name_H-M   'P 1'
#
loop_
_entity.id
_entity.type
_entity.pdbx_description
1 polymer ?
#
loop_
_entity_poly.entity_id
_entity_poly.type
_entity_poly.pdbx_seq_one_letter_code
_entity_poly.pdbx_strand_id
1 'polypeptide(L)'
;YRVARQTLLPGFGIPQQEALHGTHVFVIGAGGLGCPLMQQLAAAGVGEISVIDDDTVDLTNIHRQILFGTHDVGRPKVDVAAEKLRQLQTGIVVHAIRDRFTVDNAVGYLRGVDILVDGSDTFATKFLAADAAEITGTPLVWGSVLRYRGDCAVWWSGPGAESGLDGAGCREVLDALERELESVRQSPTTAVVGAKRVRHA
;
A
#
# COMPACT_ATOMS: atom_id res chain seq x y z
N TYR A 1 25.89 2.94 -6.90
CA TYR A 1 26.48 2.74 -5.54
C TYR A 1 25.43 2.84 -4.42
N ARG A 2 24.29 3.50 -4.61
CA ARG A 2 23.25 3.67 -3.56
C ARG A 2 22.74 2.32 -3.02
N VAL A 3 22.53 1.34 -3.87
CA VAL A 3 22.01 -0.01 -3.56
C VAL A 3 23.12 -1.07 -3.37
N ALA A 4 24.38 -0.66 -3.27
CA ALA A 4 25.52 -1.59 -3.22
C ALA A 4 25.42 -2.60 -2.07
N ARG A 5 24.85 -2.21 -0.92
CA ARG A 5 24.68 -3.14 0.20
C ARG A 5 23.60 -4.20 -0.03
N GLN A 6 22.57 -3.89 -0.83
CA GLN A 6 21.54 -4.86 -1.22
C GLN A 6 22.13 -5.91 -2.17
N THR A 7 22.90 -5.47 -3.16
CA THR A 7 23.49 -6.36 -4.18
C THR A 7 24.60 -7.29 -3.65
N LEU A 8 25.00 -7.12 -2.39
CA LEU A 8 25.92 -8.02 -1.67
C LEU A 8 25.20 -9.10 -0.85
N LEU A 9 23.87 -9.04 -0.76
CA LEU A 9 23.11 -10.07 -0.03
C LEU A 9 23.10 -11.39 -0.82
N PRO A 10 23.23 -12.55 -0.15
CA PRO A 10 23.07 -13.83 -0.81
C PRO A 10 21.70 -13.93 -1.50
N GLY A 11 21.68 -14.26 -2.78
CA GLY A 11 20.46 -14.39 -3.58
C GLY A 11 19.89 -13.07 -4.11
N PHE A 12 20.50 -11.92 -3.81
CA PHE A 12 20.08 -10.61 -4.31
C PHE A 12 21.25 -9.87 -4.96
N GLY A 13 21.50 -10.14 -6.24
CA GLY A 13 22.57 -9.50 -7.01
C GLY A 13 22.09 -8.38 -7.93
N ILE A 14 22.91 -8.03 -8.91
CA ILE A 14 22.60 -7.01 -9.92
C ILE A 14 21.33 -7.37 -10.71
N PRO A 15 21.11 -8.61 -11.19
CA PRO A 15 19.90 -8.94 -11.94
C PRO A 15 18.60 -8.70 -11.14
N GLN A 16 18.61 -9.01 -9.85
CA GLN A 16 17.44 -8.76 -8.99
C GLN A 16 17.20 -7.27 -8.75
N GLN A 17 18.28 -6.50 -8.65
CA GLN A 17 18.18 -5.05 -8.55
C GLN A 17 17.66 -4.40 -9.84
N GLU A 18 18.06 -4.92 -11.02
CA GLU A 18 17.55 -4.49 -12.31
C GLU A 18 16.08 -4.84 -12.48
N ALA A 19 15.67 -6.04 -12.06
CA ALA A 19 14.27 -6.43 -12.03
C ALA A 19 13.43 -5.49 -11.14
N LEU A 20 13.93 -5.18 -9.93
CA LEU A 20 13.27 -4.22 -9.04
C LEU A 20 13.18 -2.82 -9.67
N HIS A 21 14.23 -2.40 -10.37
CA HIS A 21 14.22 -1.11 -11.07
C HIS A 21 13.25 -1.09 -12.27
N GLY A 22 12.98 -2.21 -12.89
CA GLY A 22 11.97 -2.36 -13.95
C GLY A 22 10.55 -2.52 -13.44
N THR A 23 10.33 -2.61 -12.13
CA THR A 23 9.01 -2.87 -11.54
C THR A 23 8.19 -1.59 -11.43
N HIS A 24 6.91 -1.66 -11.85
CA HIS A 24 5.89 -0.64 -11.66
C HIS A 24 4.95 -1.03 -10.51
N VAL A 25 4.93 -0.23 -9.45
CA VAL A 25 4.05 -0.42 -8.30
C VAL A 25 2.95 0.63 -8.29
N PHE A 26 1.69 0.21 -8.22
CA PHE A 26 0.54 1.10 -8.05
C PHE A 26 0.10 1.10 -6.59
N VAL A 27 0.02 2.27 -5.97
CA VAL A 27 -0.32 2.45 -4.55
C VAL A 27 -1.63 3.19 -4.41
N ILE A 28 -2.61 2.57 -3.76
CA ILE A 28 -3.88 3.22 -3.37
C ILE A 28 -3.69 3.85 -1.99
N GLY A 29 -3.78 5.18 -1.95
CA GLY A 29 -3.70 5.98 -0.73
C GLY A 29 -2.30 6.44 -0.36
N ALA A 30 -2.13 7.74 -0.18
CA ALA A 30 -0.95 8.40 0.39
C ALA A 30 -1.15 8.68 1.88
N GLY A 31 -1.67 7.69 2.60
CA GLY A 31 -1.97 7.74 4.02
C GLY A 31 -0.86 7.21 4.91
N GLY A 32 -1.23 6.79 6.13
CA GLY A 32 -0.29 6.27 7.13
C GLY A 32 0.40 4.96 6.74
N LEU A 33 -0.19 4.16 5.85
CA LEU A 33 0.41 2.95 5.28
C LEU A 33 1.16 3.27 3.98
N GLY A 34 0.55 4.04 3.08
CA GLY A 34 1.15 4.36 1.77
C GLY A 34 2.42 5.19 1.87
N CYS A 35 2.49 6.18 2.75
CA CYS A 35 3.67 7.04 2.90
C CYS A 35 4.95 6.26 3.23
N PRO A 36 5.02 5.49 4.34
CA PRO A 36 6.23 4.74 4.65
C PRO A 36 6.54 3.66 3.63
N LEU A 37 5.52 3.02 3.06
CA LEU A 37 5.70 2.02 2.01
C LEU A 37 6.38 2.62 0.77
N MET A 38 5.81 3.68 0.19
CA MET A 38 6.38 4.32 -0.99
C MET A 38 7.81 4.79 -0.76
N GLN A 39 8.10 5.33 0.43
CA GLN A 39 9.44 5.74 0.81
C GLN A 39 10.43 4.56 0.80
N GLN A 40 10.03 3.41 1.35
CA GLN A 40 10.86 2.20 1.37
C GLN A 40 11.05 1.62 -0.04
N LEU A 41 9.99 1.56 -0.85
CA LEU A 41 10.06 1.09 -2.24
C LEU A 41 11.02 1.95 -3.06
N ALA A 42 10.89 3.27 -2.99
CA ALA A 42 11.79 4.18 -3.66
C ALA A 42 13.23 4.02 -3.16
N ALA A 43 13.45 3.94 -1.85
CA ALA A 43 14.77 3.74 -1.26
C ALA A 43 15.42 2.42 -1.71
N ALA A 44 14.64 1.34 -1.81
CA ALA A 44 15.09 0.04 -2.29
C ALA A 44 15.44 0.01 -3.78
N GLY A 45 14.89 0.93 -4.58
CA GLY A 45 15.23 1.03 -5.99
C GLY A 45 14.14 0.60 -6.97
N VAL A 46 12.88 0.55 -6.54
CA VAL A 46 11.72 0.44 -7.45
C VAL A 46 11.79 1.60 -8.45
N GLY A 47 11.64 1.31 -9.73
CA GLY A 47 11.83 2.31 -10.78
C GLY A 47 10.61 3.14 -11.10
N GLU A 48 9.39 2.61 -10.84
CA GLU A 48 8.15 3.29 -11.15
C GLU A 48 7.11 3.11 -10.05
N ILE A 49 6.50 4.23 -9.63
CA ILE A 49 5.42 4.25 -8.64
C ILE A 49 4.28 5.13 -9.15
N SER A 50 3.08 4.56 -9.27
CA SER A 50 1.84 5.32 -9.37
C SER A 50 1.21 5.44 -8.00
N VAL A 51 0.76 6.61 -7.62
CA VAL A 51 0.02 6.83 -6.37
C VAL A 51 -1.28 7.56 -6.64
N ILE A 52 -2.39 7.02 -6.15
CA ILE A 52 -3.73 7.61 -6.26
C ILE A 52 -4.26 7.99 -4.88
N ASP A 53 -4.66 9.25 -4.73
CA ASP A 53 -5.27 9.81 -3.52
C ASP A 53 -5.93 11.14 -3.88
N ASP A 54 -7.15 11.39 -3.45
CA ASP A 54 -7.91 12.62 -3.73
C ASP A 54 -7.78 13.66 -2.61
N ASP A 55 -7.10 13.35 -1.52
CA ASP A 55 -6.97 14.22 -0.35
C ASP A 55 -5.85 15.27 -0.48
N THR A 56 -5.94 16.26 0.42
CA THR A 56 -4.86 17.21 0.71
C THR A 56 -4.17 16.86 2.04
N VAL A 57 -2.95 17.34 2.21
CA VAL A 57 -2.20 17.21 3.46
C VAL A 57 -2.89 18.00 4.55
N ASP A 58 -3.20 17.34 5.67
CA ASP A 58 -3.75 17.96 6.87
C ASP A 58 -2.75 17.86 8.03
N LEU A 59 -2.74 18.88 8.89
CA LEU A 59 -1.84 18.94 10.05
C LEU A 59 -2.01 17.73 10.98
N THR A 60 -3.24 17.24 11.12
CA THR A 60 -3.58 16.07 11.95
C THR A 60 -3.06 14.74 11.39
N ASN A 61 -2.56 14.74 10.16
CA ASN A 61 -2.06 13.54 9.51
C ASN A 61 -0.54 13.34 9.69
N ILE A 62 0.21 14.40 9.93
CA ILE A 62 1.69 14.42 9.87
C ILE A 62 2.32 13.43 10.85
N HIS A 63 1.70 13.17 12.01
CA HIS A 63 2.23 12.22 13.01
C HIS A 63 2.39 10.78 12.49
N ARG A 64 1.73 10.39 11.37
CA ARG A 64 1.81 9.05 10.77
C ARG A 64 2.07 9.05 9.27
N GLN A 65 1.79 10.14 8.57
CA GLN A 65 2.01 10.29 7.12
C GLN A 65 3.37 10.98 6.89
N ILE A 66 4.43 10.22 7.11
CA ILE A 66 5.81 10.72 7.28
C ILE A 66 6.46 11.33 6.04
N LEU A 67 5.83 11.25 4.88
CA LEU A 67 6.27 11.98 3.69
C LEU A 67 5.97 13.47 3.76
N PHE A 68 5.04 13.88 4.63
CA PHE A 68 4.53 15.25 4.68
C PHE A 68 5.07 16.01 5.89
N GLY A 69 5.32 17.30 5.68
CA GLY A 69 5.70 18.24 6.73
C GLY A 69 4.65 19.33 6.92
N THR A 70 4.81 20.16 7.95
CA THR A 70 3.87 21.26 8.26
C THR A 70 3.75 22.29 7.14
N HIS A 71 4.80 22.46 6.33
CA HIS A 71 4.81 23.35 5.16
C HIS A 71 4.05 22.80 3.95
N ASP A 72 3.66 21.51 3.97
CA ASP A 72 2.91 20.87 2.91
C ASP A 72 1.38 20.93 3.13
N VAL A 73 0.92 21.42 4.29
CA VAL A 73 -0.51 21.49 4.63
C VAL A 73 -1.29 22.25 3.55
N GLY A 74 -2.39 21.64 3.12
CA GLY A 74 -3.27 22.15 2.05
C GLY A 74 -2.84 21.76 0.63
N ARG A 75 -1.65 21.21 0.43
CA ARG A 75 -1.21 20.70 -0.88
C ARG A 75 -1.80 19.31 -1.15
N PRO A 76 -2.07 18.91 -2.40
CA PRO A 76 -2.48 17.55 -2.71
C PRO A 76 -1.45 16.53 -2.25
N LYS A 77 -1.89 15.46 -1.56
CA LYS A 77 -0.99 14.44 -1.01
C LYS A 77 -0.12 13.77 -2.07
N VAL A 78 -0.70 13.44 -3.22
CA VAL A 78 0.01 12.75 -4.31
C VAL A 78 1.14 13.60 -4.91
N ASP A 79 0.94 14.92 -4.99
CA ASP A 79 1.98 15.83 -5.54
C ASP A 79 3.16 15.92 -4.59
N VAL A 80 2.89 16.09 -3.29
CA VAL A 80 3.95 16.14 -2.28
C VAL A 80 4.66 14.81 -2.21
N ALA A 81 3.93 13.68 -2.24
CA ALA A 81 4.53 12.36 -2.28
C ALA A 81 5.47 12.20 -3.48
N ALA A 82 5.02 12.56 -4.68
CA ALA A 82 5.85 12.48 -5.89
C ALA A 82 7.10 13.36 -5.81
N GLU A 83 6.99 14.57 -5.28
CA GLU A 83 8.15 15.44 -5.05
C GLU A 83 9.17 14.80 -4.11
N LYS A 84 8.73 14.29 -2.96
CA LYS A 84 9.60 13.66 -1.96
C LYS A 84 10.26 12.37 -2.46
N LEU A 85 9.52 11.54 -3.18
CA LEU A 85 10.06 10.30 -3.75
C LEU A 85 11.13 10.59 -4.81
N ARG A 86 10.93 11.60 -5.68
CA ARG A 86 11.94 12.03 -6.66
C ARG A 86 13.19 12.61 -6.01
N GLN A 87 13.04 13.29 -4.87
CA GLN A 87 14.19 13.77 -4.07
C GLN A 87 14.95 12.61 -3.43
N LEU A 88 14.25 11.56 -2.99
CA LEU A 88 14.85 10.37 -2.37
C LEU A 88 15.60 9.51 -3.39
N GLN A 89 15.03 9.35 -4.58
CA GLN A 89 15.61 8.54 -5.65
C GLN A 89 15.64 9.30 -6.96
N THR A 90 16.83 9.65 -7.42
CA THR A 90 17.04 10.22 -8.75
C THR A 90 16.71 9.17 -9.83
N GLY A 91 15.86 9.54 -10.78
CA GLY A 91 15.48 8.67 -11.89
C GLY A 91 14.24 7.80 -11.67
N ILE A 92 13.64 7.83 -10.47
CA ILE A 92 12.32 7.19 -10.26
C ILE A 92 11.25 7.92 -11.08
N VAL A 93 10.40 7.15 -11.75
CA VAL A 93 9.19 7.65 -12.38
C VAL A 93 8.06 7.63 -11.34
N VAL A 94 7.41 8.76 -11.10
CA VAL A 94 6.29 8.83 -10.16
C VAL A 94 5.09 9.49 -10.85
N HIS A 95 3.98 8.76 -10.91
CA HIS A 95 2.69 9.25 -11.40
C HIS A 95 1.81 9.66 -10.22
N ALA A 96 1.60 10.95 -10.07
CA ALA A 96 0.73 11.52 -9.05
C ALA A 96 -0.70 11.62 -9.62
N ILE A 97 -1.63 10.80 -9.13
CA ILE A 97 -2.99 10.71 -9.61
C ILE A 97 -3.92 11.31 -8.56
N ARG A 98 -4.39 12.54 -8.81
CA ARG A 98 -5.34 13.26 -7.93
C ARG A 98 -6.76 12.80 -8.23
N ASP A 99 -7.07 11.58 -7.86
CA ASP A 99 -8.37 10.99 -8.13
C ASP A 99 -8.70 9.96 -7.05
N ARG A 100 -9.95 9.53 -7.01
CA ARG A 100 -10.41 8.42 -6.19
C ARG A 100 -10.37 7.13 -6.99
N PHE A 101 -9.92 6.06 -6.36
CA PHE A 101 -9.97 4.72 -6.95
C PHE A 101 -11.42 4.25 -6.95
N THR A 102 -12.00 4.04 -8.15
CA THR A 102 -13.41 3.74 -8.36
C THR A 102 -13.61 2.56 -9.32
N VAL A 103 -14.82 2.01 -9.38
CA VAL A 103 -15.17 0.93 -10.31
C VAL A 103 -14.90 1.31 -11.77
N ASP A 104 -15.11 2.59 -12.12
CA ASP A 104 -14.98 3.04 -13.50
C ASP A 104 -13.52 3.14 -13.97
N ASN A 105 -12.57 3.37 -13.04
CA ASN A 105 -11.18 3.63 -13.38
C ASN A 105 -10.20 2.53 -12.94
N ALA A 106 -10.58 1.67 -12.00
CA ALA A 106 -9.69 0.69 -11.36
C ALA A 106 -8.96 -0.21 -12.36
N VAL A 107 -9.69 -0.88 -13.25
CA VAL A 107 -9.10 -1.79 -14.25
C VAL A 107 -8.22 -1.02 -15.25
N GLY A 108 -8.61 0.23 -15.57
CA GLY A 108 -7.83 1.09 -16.48
C GLY A 108 -6.47 1.45 -15.90
N TYR A 109 -6.42 1.80 -14.61
CA TYR A 109 -5.18 2.16 -13.91
C TYR A 109 -4.23 0.97 -13.69
N LEU A 110 -4.74 -0.25 -13.60
CA LEU A 110 -3.91 -1.44 -13.36
C LEU A 110 -3.28 -2.05 -14.63
N ARG A 111 -3.53 -1.50 -15.80
CA ARG A 111 -2.91 -1.99 -17.04
C ARG A 111 -1.40 -1.70 -17.02
N GLY A 112 -0.60 -2.77 -17.12
CA GLY A 112 0.85 -2.67 -17.12
C GLY A 112 1.47 -2.42 -15.75
N VAL A 113 0.68 -2.59 -14.69
CA VAL A 113 1.14 -2.56 -13.29
C VAL A 113 1.60 -3.96 -12.88
N ASP A 114 2.77 -4.06 -12.29
CA ASP A 114 3.32 -5.34 -11.83
C ASP A 114 2.80 -5.72 -10.44
N ILE A 115 2.56 -4.75 -9.56
CA ILE A 115 2.09 -4.96 -8.20
C ILE A 115 1.13 -3.84 -7.81
N LEU A 116 -0.07 -4.23 -7.33
CA LEU A 116 -1.00 -3.33 -6.66
C LEU A 116 -0.78 -3.37 -5.15
N VAL A 117 -0.70 -2.20 -4.53
CA VAL A 117 -0.65 -2.08 -3.07
C VAL A 117 -1.82 -1.25 -2.58
N ASP A 118 -2.61 -1.83 -1.69
CA ASP A 118 -3.72 -1.13 -1.05
C ASP A 118 -3.32 -0.65 0.36
N GLY A 119 -3.12 0.65 0.49
CA GLY A 119 -2.91 1.36 1.75
C GLY A 119 -4.12 2.18 2.21
N SER A 120 -5.31 1.91 1.64
CA SER A 120 -6.54 2.59 2.00
C SER A 120 -7.06 2.17 3.39
N ASP A 121 -7.95 2.99 3.94
CA ASP A 121 -8.56 2.77 5.27
C ASP A 121 -10.04 2.37 5.20
N THR A 122 -10.59 2.18 3.99
CA THR A 122 -12.00 1.79 3.80
C THR A 122 -12.12 0.40 3.22
N PHE A 123 -13.04 -0.42 3.74
CA PHE A 123 -13.32 -1.74 3.20
C PHE A 123 -13.85 -1.69 1.75
N ALA A 124 -14.66 -0.67 1.41
CA ALA A 124 -15.13 -0.50 0.04
C ALA A 124 -13.99 -0.42 -0.97
N THR A 125 -12.93 0.32 -0.65
CA THR A 125 -11.73 0.40 -1.50
C THR A 125 -10.96 -0.92 -1.50
N LYS A 126 -10.87 -1.61 -0.37
CA LYS A 126 -10.18 -2.91 -0.27
C LYS A 126 -10.86 -3.99 -1.11
N PHE A 127 -12.19 -4.10 -1.06
CA PHE A 127 -12.95 -5.01 -1.91
C PHE A 127 -12.78 -4.65 -3.39
N LEU A 128 -12.87 -3.37 -3.74
CA LEU A 128 -12.65 -2.92 -5.11
C LEU A 128 -11.23 -3.23 -5.60
N ALA A 129 -10.21 -3.03 -4.77
CA ALA A 129 -8.83 -3.37 -5.10
C ALA A 129 -8.66 -4.87 -5.33
N ALA A 130 -9.30 -5.72 -4.50
CA ALA A 130 -9.28 -7.17 -4.67
C ALA A 130 -9.95 -7.60 -5.99
N ASP A 131 -11.13 -7.05 -6.30
CA ASP A 131 -11.85 -7.35 -7.55
C ASP A 131 -11.08 -6.88 -8.79
N ALA A 132 -10.50 -5.69 -8.75
CA ALA A 132 -9.71 -5.15 -9.86
C ALA A 132 -8.41 -5.95 -10.07
N ALA A 133 -7.74 -6.35 -8.98
CA ALA A 133 -6.56 -7.21 -9.03
C ALA A 133 -6.86 -8.58 -9.64
N GLU A 134 -7.99 -9.19 -9.26
CA GLU A 134 -8.48 -10.45 -9.84
C GLU A 134 -8.72 -10.33 -11.34
N ILE A 135 -9.46 -9.29 -11.76
CA ILE A 135 -9.81 -9.06 -13.17
C ILE A 135 -8.55 -8.82 -14.03
N THR A 136 -7.55 -8.12 -13.50
CA THR A 136 -6.33 -7.79 -14.24
C THR A 136 -5.21 -8.81 -14.09
N GLY A 137 -5.35 -9.77 -13.17
CA GLY A 137 -4.29 -10.72 -12.81
C GLY A 137 -3.10 -10.08 -12.09
N THR A 138 -3.28 -8.88 -11.54
CA THR A 138 -2.23 -8.13 -10.85
C THR A 138 -2.09 -8.63 -9.40
N PRO A 139 -0.88 -8.98 -8.93
CA PRO A 139 -0.67 -9.30 -7.53
C PRO A 139 -1.08 -8.13 -6.63
N LEU A 140 -1.86 -8.42 -5.59
CA LEU A 140 -2.32 -7.44 -4.60
C LEU A 140 -1.60 -7.65 -3.27
N VAL A 141 -0.95 -6.62 -2.78
CA VAL A 141 -0.47 -6.51 -1.40
C VAL A 141 -1.35 -5.52 -0.68
N TRP A 142 -2.02 -5.94 0.38
CA TRP A 142 -2.81 -5.02 1.17
C TRP A 142 -2.41 -5.00 2.64
N GLY A 143 -2.68 -3.87 3.28
CA GLY A 143 -2.49 -3.69 4.71
C GLY A 143 -3.70 -3.05 5.35
N SER A 144 -3.93 -3.36 6.61
CA SER A 144 -4.95 -2.74 7.45
C SER A 144 -4.43 -2.55 8.86
N VAL A 145 -4.84 -1.46 9.49
CA VAL A 145 -4.51 -1.19 10.89
C VAL A 145 -5.77 -0.81 11.63
N LEU A 146 -6.06 -1.54 12.70
CA LEU A 146 -7.17 -1.24 13.60
C LEU A 146 -6.66 -1.21 15.05
N ARG A 147 -6.68 -0.02 15.67
CA ARG A 147 -6.18 0.20 17.03
C ARG A 147 -4.72 -0.25 17.19
N TYR A 148 -4.47 -1.39 17.83
CA TYR A 148 -3.15 -1.94 18.13
C TYR A 148 -2.84 -3.22 17.35
N ARG A 149 -3.68 -3.54 16.35
CA ARG A 149 -3.49 -4.69 15.44
C ARG A 149 -3.25 -4.18 14.03
N GLY A 150 -2.30 -4.78 13.34
CA GLY A 150 -2.07 -4.62 11.91
C GLY A 150 -2.13 -5.98 11.22
N ASP A 151 -2.78 -6.02 10.08
CA ASP A 151 -2.87 -7.19 9.22
C ASP A 151 -2.31 -6.83 7.85
N CYS A 152 -1.59 -7.75 7.23
CA CYS A 152 -1.13 -7.62 5.84
C CYS A 152 -1.15 -8.99 5.17
N ALA A 153 -1.45 -8.99 3.87
CA ALA A 153 -1.44 -10.20 3.06
C ALA A 153 -1.11 -9.90 1.61
N VAL A 154 -0.73 -10.96 0.89
CA VAL A 154 -0.50 -10.94 -0.56
C VAL A 154 -1.51 -11.88 -1.19
N TRP A 155 -2.16 -11.43 -2.27
CA TRP A 155 -3.15 -12.16 -3.04
C TRP A 155 -2.77 -12.13 -4.51
N TRP A 156 -2.89 -13.26 -5.16
CA TRP A 156 -2.59 -13.38 -6.58
C TRP A 156 -3.29 -14.59 -7.18
N SER A 157 -4.06 -14.38 -8.24
CA SER A 157 -4.77 -15.41 -8.98
C SER A 157 -4.11 -15.78 -10.33
N GLY A 158 -2.90 -15.30 -10.56
CA GLY A 158 -2.13 -15.58 -11.76
C GLY A 158 -1.57 -17.02 -11.84
N PRO A 159 -0.91 -17.36 -12.95
CA PRO A 159 -0.31 -18.69 -13.13
C PRO A 159 0.70 -19.03 -12.02
N GLY A 160 0.50 -20.16 -11.35
CA GLY A 160 1.34 -20.59 -10.22
C GLY A 160 0.88 -20.09 -8.85
N ALA A 161 -0.28 -19.41 -8.77
CA ALA A 161 -0.88 -19.03 -7.50
C ALA A 161 -1.27 -20.28 -6.69
N GLU A 162 -0.95 -20.26 -5.39
CA GLU A 162 -1.42 -21.30 -4.48
C GLU A 162 -2.89 -21.05 -4.09
N SER A 163 -3.61 -22.11 -3.79
CA SER A 163 -4.99 -22.04 -3.27
C SER A 163 -5.03 -21.16 -2.01
N GLY A 164 -5.93 -20.19 -1.98
CA GLY A 164 -6.08 -19.25 -0.87
C GLY A 164 -5.32 -17.91 -1.04
N LEU A 165 -4.50 -17.77 -2.10
CA LEU A 165 -3.91 -16.49 -2.50
C LEU A 165 -4.67 -15.81 -3.65
N ASP A 166 -5.79 -16.39 -4.08
CA ASP A 166 -6.68 -15.85 -5.10
C ASP A 166 -7.63 -14.77 -4.57
N GLY A 167 -8.35 -14.12 -5.44
CA GLY A 167 -9.30 -13.07 -5.05
C GLY A 167 -10.44 -13.57 -4.18
N ALA A 168 -10.81 -14.85 -4.26
CA ALA A 168 -11.81 -15.45 -3.39
C ALA A 168 -11.32 -15.52 -1.95
N GLY A 169 -10.10 -16.03 -1.74
CA GLY A 169 -9.47 -16.03 -0.41
C GLY A 169 -9.27 -14.63 0.16
N CYS A 170 -8.93 -13.63 -0.68
CA CYS A 170 -8.86 -12.24 -0.27
C CYS A 170 -10.20 -11.74 0.26
N ARG A 171 -11.30 -12.00 -0.46
CA ARG A 171 -12.65 -11.59 -0.03
C ARG A 171 -13.06 -12.21 1.31
N GLU A 172 -12.82 -13.49 1.51
CA GLU A 172 -13.15 -14.16 2.77
C GLU A 172 -12.47 -13.50 3.99
N VAL A 173 -11.20 -13.13 3.85
CA VAL A 173 -10.47 -12.44 4.92
C VAL A 173 -10.97 -11.02 5.11
N LEU A 174 -11.26 -10.28 4.05
CA LEU A 174 -11.82 -8.93 4.13
C LEU A 174 -13.21 -8.95 4.79
N ASP A 175 -14.09 -9.89 4.43
CA ASP A 175 -15.40 -10.07 5.05
C ASP A 175 -15.28 -10.40 6.56
N ALA A 176 -14.30 -11.21 6.93
CA ALA A 176 -14.05 -11.53 8.33
C ALA A 176 -13.58 -10.32 9.13
N LEU A 177 -12.66 -9.52 8.57
CA LEU A 177 -12.17 -8.29 9.19
C LEU A 177 -13.25 -7.22 9.29
N GLU A 178 -14.10 -7.07 8.27
CA GLU A 178 -15.21 -6.12 8.31
C GLU A 178 -16.21 -6.48 9.42
N ARG A 179 -16.58 -7.76 9.55
CA ARG A 179 -17.43 -8.24 10.65
C ARG A 179 -16.80 -8.00 12.02
N GLU A 180 -15.50 -8.23 12.17
CA GLU A 180 -14.77 -7.94 13.41
C GLU A 180 -14.84 -6.45 13.76
N LEU A 181 -14.63 -5.59 12.78
CA LEU A 181 -14.70 -4.13 12.95
C LEU A 181 -16.10 -3.68 13.35
N GLU A 182 -17.14 -4.20 12.70
CA GLU A 182 -18.54 -3.93 13.03
C GLU A 182 -18.87 -4.31 14.48
N SER A 183 -18.43 -5.51 14.91
CA SER A 183 -18.58 -5.98 16.28
C SER A 183 -17.91 -5.05 17.30
N VAL A 184 -16.72 -4.53 16.95
CA VAL A 184 -15.99 -3.56 17.81
C VAL A 184 -16.70 -2.21 17.87
N ARG A 185 -17.30 -1.75 16.78
CA ARG A 185 -18.06 -0.48 16.74
C ARG A 185 -19.36 -0.56 17.57
N GLN A 186 -20.01 -1.72 17.59
CA GLN A 186 -21.26 -1.94 18.31
C GLN A 186 -21.05 -2.26 19.80
N SER A 187 -19.83 -2.62 20.21
CA SER A 187 -19.53 -2.87 21.62
C SER A 187 -19.51 -1.55 22.41
N PRO A 188 -20.29 -1.43 23.49
CA PRO A 188 -20.21 -0.25 24.36
C PRO A 188 -18.78 -0.14 24.88
N THR A 189 -18.26 1.08 24.86
CA THR A 189 -16.88 1.41 25.24
C THR A 189 -16.63 1.05 26.69
N THR A 190 -16.21 -0.15 26.97
CA THR A 190 -15.58 -0.48 28.23
C THR A 190 -14.08 -0.28 28.03
N ALA A 191 -13.57 0.85 28.45
CA ALA A 191 -12.15 1.12 28.51
C ALA A 191 -11.50 0.12 29.48
N VAL A 192 -10.99 -0.97 28.95
CA VAL A 192 -10.07 -1.84 29.68
C VAL A 192 -8.71 -1.68 29.07
N VAL A 193 -7.90 -0.84 29.68
CA VAL A 193 -6.45 -0.85 29.51
C VAL A 193 -5.94 -2.16 30.11
N GLY A 194 -5.87 -3.19 29.29
CA GLY A 194 -5.24 -4.46 29.61
C GLY A 194 -4.08 -4.68 28.68
N ALA A 195 -2.87 -4.38 29.14
CA ALA A 195 -1.65 -4.74 28.44
C ALA A 195 -1.56 -6.26 28.29
N LYS A 196 -1.92 -6.80 27.13
CA LYS A 196 -1.58 -8.17 26.77
C LYS A 196 -0.23 -8.16 26.02
N ARG A 197 0.73 -8.84 26.63
CA ARG A 197 2.07 -9.09 26.08
C ARG A 197 1.92 -9.73 24.69
N VAL A 198 2.59 -9.14 23.72
CA VAL A 198 2.88 -9.76 22.41
C VAL A 198 3.67 -11.05 22.69
N ARG A 199 3.12 -12.18 22.31
CA ARG A 199 3.89 -13.42 22.22
C ARG A 199 4.44 -13.50 20.80
N HIS A 200 5.75 -13.40 20.69
CA HIS A 200 6.45 -13.81 19.49
C HIS A 200 6.34 -15.33 19.38
N ALA A 201 5.85 -15.82 18.26
CA ALA A 201 6.06 -17.18 17.78
C ALA A 201 7.04 -17.12 16.62
#